data_69a61aa7fc4c29515a83efda7312853a
#
_entry.id   69a61aa7fc4c29515a83efda7312853a
#
_cell.length_a   1.000
_cell.length_b   1.000
_cell.length_c   1.000
_cell.angle_alpha   90.00
_cell.angle_beta   90.00
_cell.angle_gamma   90.00
#
_symmetry.space_group_name_H-M   'P 1'
#
loop_
_entity.id
_entity.type
_entity.pdbx_description
1 polymer ?
#
loop_
_entity_poly.entity_id
_entity_poly.type
_entity_poly.pdbx_seq_one_letter_code
_entity_poly.pdbx_strand_id
1 'polypeptide(L)'
;DWNVYFGQLHAHTNLSDGTGSVEEAFVYASEVENLDFFAVTDHSDSFDNADAGEIAKDGAGISTGWAAGKQAAASVTNEEFVGLFGFEMTWPEDKQLGHISTFNTPGWQTRDQEDFENVPTALENYYKALTTVPGSVSQFNHPDTIHGDFERFDHYSPQYDAVISLLEVAGEVDCAYYDLALDKGWHVAPTNNQNNHNGQWGDAGRARTVILAETLTEEALYAAMKDRRVYATQDSDLTVYYTLNGAVMGSILPKSEEAEITVFLSDPTDAAVGK
;
A
#
# COMPACT_ATOMS: atom_id res chain seq x y z
N ASP A 1 -7.60 18.58 -12.58
CA ASP A 1 -8.29 18.58 -11.27
C ASP A 1 -8.13 17.21 -10.64
N TRP A 2 -7.99 17.15 -9.30
CA TRP A 2 -7.86 15.91 -8.56
C TRP A 2 -9.21 15.53 -7.94
N ASN A 3 -9.61 14.27 -8.12
CA ASN A 3 -10.69 13.66 -7.36
C ASN A 3 -10.11 12.95 -6.14
N VAL A 4 -10.93 12.76 -5.12
CA VAL A 4 -10.56 12.11 -3.86
C VAL A 4 -11.22 10.75 -3.80
N TYR A 5 -10.43 9.69 -3.64
CA TYR A 5 -10.90 8.30 -3.60
C TYR A 5 -10.49 7.64 -2.29
N PHE A 6 -11.44 7.02 -1.62
CA PHE A 6 -11.27 6.36 -0.32
C PHE A 6 -11.11 4.85 -0.51
N GLY A 7 -10.19 4.23 0.23
CA GLY A 7 -9.99 2.80 0.11
C GLY A 7 -9.10 2.16 1.16
N GLN A 8 -8.70 0.93 0.86
CA GLN A 8 -7.82 0.09 1.67
C GLN A 8 -6.78 -0.58 0.78
N LEU A 9 -5.53 -0.62 1.24
CA LEU A 9 -4.41 -1.20 0.48
C LEU A 9 -3.80 -2.45 1.15
N HIS A 10 -4.41 -2.96 2.25
CA HIS A 10 -3.84 -4.07 3.00
C HIS A 10 -4.95 -4.95 3.59
N ALA A 11 -5.09 -6.15 3.05
CA ALA A 11 -6.05 -7.15 3.52
C ALA A 11 -5.64 -8.56 3.06
N HIS A 12 -6.13 -9.57 3.80
CA HIS A 12 -5.81 -10.98 3.61
C HIS A 12 -7.06 -11.82 3.36
N THR A 13 -6.86 -12.91 2.63
CA THR A 13 -7.88 -13.91 2.30
C THR A 13 -7.36 -15.32 2.59
N ASN A 14 -8.09 -16.35 2.20
CA ASN A 14 -7.62 -17.73 2.31
C ASN A 14 -6.54 -18.12 1.28
N LEU A 15 -6.05 -17.18 0.48
CA LEU A 15 -4.81 -17.37 -0.29
C LEU A 15 -3.58 -17.36 0.64
N SER A 16 -3.71 -16.77 1.84
CA SER A 16 -2.73 -16.89 2.92
C SER A 16 -3.42 -17.34 4.22
N ASP A 17 -3.46 -16.52 5.23
CA ASP A 17 -3.95 -16.84 6.58
C ASP A 17 -5.24 -16.11 6.95
N GLY A 18 -5.85 -15.39 6.00
CA GLY A 18 -7.15 -14.76 6.17
C GLY A 18 -8.32 -15.72 6.00
N THR A 19 -9.53 -15.22 6.25
CA THR A 19 -10.79 -15.97 6.18
C THR A 19 -11.54 -15.59 4.90
N GLY A 20 -12.10 -16.56 4.17
CA GLY A 20 -12.88 -16.35 2.95
C GLY A 20 -12.02 -16.25 1.68
N SER A 21 -12.65 -16.37 0.53
CA SER A 21 -11.95 -16.36 -0.75
C SER A 21 -11.63 -14.94 -1.25
N VAL A 22 -10.68 -14.84 -2.18
CA VAL A 22 -10.32 -13.56 -2.79
C VAL A 22 -11.49 -12.96 -3.57
N GLU A 23 -12.34 -13.78 -4.19
CA GLU A 23 -13.56 -13.35 -4.86
C GLU A 23 -14.57 -12.78 -3.87
N GLU A 24 -14.78 -13.47 -2.72
CA GLU A 24 -15.65 -12.97 -1.65
C GLU A 24 -15.15 -11.64 -1.10
N ALA A 25 -13.84 -11.47 -0.94
CA ALA A 25 -13.25 -10.25 -0.43
C ALA A 25 -13.55 -9.04 -1.34
N PHE A 26 -13.35 -9.17 -2.64
CA PHE A 26 -13.60 -8.08 -3.59
C PHE A 26 -15.09 -7.76 -3.73
N VAL A 27 -15.96 -8.79 -3.78
CA VAL A 27 -17.42 -8.58 -3.81
C VAL A 27 -17.89 -7.87 -2.54
N TYR A 28 -17.45 -8.32 -1.37
CA TYR A 28 -17.80 -7.68 -0.10
C TYR A 28 -17.35 -6.21 -0.07
N ALA A 29 -16.08 -5.96 -0.37
CA ALA A 29 -15.51 -4.62 -0.33
C ALA A 29 -16.20 -3.65 -1.30
N SER A 30 -16.63 -4.13 -2.48
CA SER A 30 -17.35 -3.30 -3.47
C SER A 30 -18.74 -2.85 -3.03
N GLU A 31 -19.29 -3.43 -1.97
CA GLU A 31 -20.57 -3.06 -1.38
C GLU A 31 -20.42 -2.16 -0.13
N VAL A 32 -19.19 -1.91 0.34
CA VAL A 32 -18.93 -1.07 1.51
C VAL A 32 -19.08 0.41 1.16
N GLU A 33 -19.86 1.13 1.94
CA GLU A 33 -20.07 2.56 1.77
C GLU A 33 -18.79 3.36 1.94
N ASN A 34 -18.55 4.34 1.10
CA ASN A 34 -17.33 5.16 1.07
C ASN A 34 -16.04 4.32 0.90
N LEU A 35 -16.08 3.37 -0.03
CA LEU A 35 -14.93 2.61 -0.45
C LEU A 35 -14.89 2.58 -1.99
N ASP A 36 -13.99 3.37 -2.58
CA ASP A 36 -13.84 3.49 -4.03
C ASP A 36 -12.84 2.49 -4.60
N PHE A 37 -11.89 2.03 -3.77
CA PHE A 37 -10.92 1.01 -4.15
C PHE A 37 -10.59 0.08 -2.97
N PHE A 38 -10.22 -1.14 -3.29
CA PHE A 38 -9.80 -2.13 -2.30
C PHE A 38 -8.68 -3.01 -2.84
N ALA A 39 -7.67 -3.27 -2.02
CA ALA A 39 -6.59 -4.17 -2.35
C ALA A 39 -6.56 -5.41 -1.47
N VAL A 40 -6.31 -6.56 -2.09
CA VAL A 40 -5.90 -7.79 -1.43
C VAL A 40 -4.40 -7.98 -1.60
N THR A 41 -3.70 -8.25 -0.49
CA THR A 41 -2.24 -8.39 -0.41
C THR A 41 -1.85 -9.57 0.47
N ASP A 42 -2.32 -10.76 0.11
CA ASP A 42 -2.00 -12.00 0.83
C ASP A 42 -0.48 -12.24 0.94
N HIS A 43 -0.05 -12.91 1.99
CA HIS A 43 1.35 -13.29 2.21
C HIS A 43 1.89 -14.10 1.04
N SER A 44 2.96 -13.65 0.44
CA SER A 44 3.49 -14.19 -0.82
C SER A 44 4.12 -15.58 -0.70
N ASP A 45 4.51 -15.98 0.50
CA ASP A 45 5.02 -17.32 0.81
C ASP A 45 3.90 -18.39 0.92
N SER A 46 2.63 -17.95 0.88
CA SER A 46 1.47 -18.85 0.97
C SER A 46 0.81 -19.17 -0.36
N PHE A 47 1.19 -18.51 -1.45
CA PHE A 47 0.67 -18.85 -2.78
C PHE A 47 1.01 -20.30 -3.16
N ASP A 48 0.14 -20.96 -3.90
CA ASP A 48 0.19 -22.39 -4.26
C ASP A 48 1.46 -22.84 -5.01
N ASN A 49 2.33 -21.93 -5.39
CA ASN A 49 3.63 -22.19 -5.98
C ASN A 49 4.66 -21.13 -5.56
N ALA A 50 4.67 -20.83 -4.25
CA ALA A 50 5.43 -19.73 -3.66
C ALA A 50 6.93 -19.79 -4.00
N ASP A 51 7.53 -20.97 -4.00
CA ASP A 51 8.94 -21.18 -4.32
C ASP A 51 9.33 -20.82 -5.76
N ALA A 52 8.34 -20.72 -6.66
CA ALA A 52 8.54 -20.30 -8.05
C ALA A 52 8.27 -18.81 -8.28
N GLY A 53 7.91 -18.04 -7.24
CA GLY A 53 7.62 -16.62 -7.32
C GLY A 53 8.81 -15.81 -7.83
N GLU A 54 8.57 -14.97 -8.84
CA GLU A 54 9.55 -14.04 -9.41
C GLU A 54 8.83 -12.78 -9.88
N ILE A 55 9.10 -11.67 -9.21
CA ILE A 55 8.32 -10.43 -9.34
C ILE A 55 8.23 -9.89 -10.79
N ALA A 56 9.25 -10.12 -11.60
CA ALA A 56 9.32 -9.63 -12.98
C ALA A 56 8.74 -10.61 -14.02
N LYS A 57 8.28 -11.80 -13.62
CA LYS A 57 7.70 -12.80 -14.49
C LYS A 57 6.18 -12.89 -14.35
N ASP A 58 5.51 -13.39 -15.38
CA ASP A 58 4.07 -13.63 -15.35
C ASP A 58 3.71 -14.68 -14.28
N GLY A 59 3.18 -14.23 -13.18
CA GLY A 59 2.76 -15.05 -12.06
C GLY A 59 1.50 -15.87 -12.34
N ALA A 60 0.61 -15.41 -13.22
CA ALA A 60 -0.63 -16.11 -13.55
C ALA A 60 -0.39 -17.44 -14.28
N GLY A 61 0.74 -17.57 -14.99
CA GLY A 61 1.16 -18.83 -15.60
C GLY A 61 1.79 -19.84 -14.63
N ILE A 62 2.06 -19.42 -13.37
CA ILE A 62 2.80 -20.20 -12.36
C ILE A 62 1.89 -20.61 -11.21
N SER A 63 1.10 -19.68 -10.65
CA SER A 63 0.24 -19.87 -9.49
C SER A 63 -1.23 -19.65 -9.83
N THR A 64 -2.07 -20.62 -9.44
CA THR A 64 -3.53 -20.50 -9.60
C THR A 64 -4.11 -19.46 -8.64
N GLY A 65 -3.54 -19.33 -7.44
CA GLY A 65 -3.92 -18.31 -6.45
C GLY A 65 -3.62 -16.89 -6.95
N TRP A 66 -2.44 -16.66 -7.51
CA TRP A 66 -2.10 -15.38 -8.14
C TRP A 66 -3.02 -15.02 -9.29
N ALA A 67 -3.29 -16.00 -10.18
CA ALA A 67 -4.21 -15.82 -11.29
C ALA A 67 -5.65 -15.50 -10.82
N ALA A 68 -6.13 -16.21 -9.80
CA ALA A 68 -7.45 -15.99 -9.21
C ALA A 68 -7.58 -14.59 -8.60
N GLY A 69 -6.57 -14.12 -7.87
CA GLY A 69 -6.55 -12.78 -7.29
C GLY A 69 -6.61 -11.68 -8.34
N LYS A 70 -5.80 -11.77 -9.39
CA LYS A 70 -5.84 -10.83 -10.53
C LYS A 70 -7.21 -10.84 -11.22
N GLN A 71 -7.78 -12.01 -11.43
CA GLN A 71 -9.09 -12.14 -12.06
C GLN A 71 -10.21 -11.58 -11.16
N ALA A 72 -10.17 -11.85 -9.87
CA ALA A 72 -11.17 -11.37 -8.91
C ALA A 72 -11.16 -9.84 -8.84
N ALA A 73 -9.99 -9.21 -8.73
CA ALA A 73 -9.84 -7.75 -8.76
C ALA A 73 -10.43 -7.14 -10.05
N ALA A 74 -10.08 -7.72 -11.20
CA ALA A 74 -10.59 -7.26 -12.49
C ALA A 74 -12.12 -7.41 -12.62
N SER A 75 -12.70 -8.45 -12.01
CA SER A 75 -14.14 -8.75 -12.13
C SER A 75 -15.05 -7.75 -11.44
N VAL A 76 -14.57 -7.05 -10.40
CA VAL A 76 -15.33 -6.04 -9.64
C VAL A 76 -15.02 -4.61 -10.10
N THR A 77 -13.94 -4.44 -10.85
CA THR A 77 -13.51 -3.12 -11.32
C THR A 77 -14.48 -2.55 -12.34
N ASN A 78 -14.96 -1.34 -12.07
CA ASN A 78 -15.89 -0.59 -12.91
C ASN A 78 -15.70 0.93 -12.72
N GLU A 79 -16.66 1.76 -13.17
CA GLU A 79 -16.57 3.23 -13.05
C GLU A 79 -16.74 3.75 -11.60
N GLU A 80 -17.24 2.92 -10.67
CA GLU A 80 -17.54 3.29 -9.28
C GLU A 80 -16.60 2.61 -8.27
N PHE A 81 -15.90 1.53 -8.66
CA PHE A 81 -15.04 0.77 -7.76
C PHE A 81 -13.85 0.14 -8.49
N VAL A 82 -12.66 0.17 -7.89
CA VAL A 82 -11.45 -0.47 -8.43
C VAL A 82 -10.91 -1.52 -7.46
N GLY A 83 -10.89 -2.78 -7.90
CA GLY A 83 -10.15 -3.86 -7.26
C GLY A 83 -8.68 -3.80 -7.62
N LEU A 84 -7.80 -3.84 -6.61
CA LEU A 84 -6.36 -3.92 -6.76
C LEU A 84 -5.86 -5.25 -6.18
N PHE A 85 -4.95 -5.92 -6.88
CA PHE A 85 -4.35 -7.13 -6.37
C PHE A 85 -2.83 -7.04 -6.36
N GLY A 86 -2.26 -7.30 -5.19
CA GLY A 86 -0.83 -7.34 -4.95
C GLY A 86 -0.45 -8.51 -4.05
N PHE A 87 0.66 -8.39 -3.38
CA PHE A 87 1.11 -9.37 -2.39
C PHE A 87 1.83 -8.66 -1.24
N GLU A 88 1.86 -9.30 -0.09
CA GLU A 88 2.69 -8.89 1.02
C GLU A 88 3.93 -9.78 1.10
N MET A 89 5.10 -9.20 0.85
CA MET A 89 6.38 -9.83 1.16
C MET A 89 6.57 -9.78 2.67
N THR A 90 6.65 -10.94 3.30
CA THR A 90 6.66 -11.11 4.74
C THR A 90 7.86 -11.90 5.20
N TRP A 91 8.60 -11.40 6.17
CA TRP A 91 9.65 -12.15 6.84
C TRP A 91 9.18 -12.68 8.21
N PRO A 92 9.76 -13.81 8.70
CA PRO A 92 9.47 -14.29 10.04
C PRO A 92 9.79 -13.24 11.11
N GLU A 93 9.02 -13.21 12.18
CA GLU A 93 9.17 -12.25 13.30
C GLU A 93 10.57 -12.26 13.92
N ASP A 94 11.26 -13.41 13.95
CA ASP A 94 12.62 -13.51 14.48
C ASP A 94 13.68 -12.79 13.61
N LYS A 95 13.34 -12.42 12.39
CA LYS A 95 14.19 -11.61 11.48
C LYS A 95 14.00 -10.11 11.66
N GLN A 96 12.81 -9.67 12.09
CA GLN A 96 12.44 -8.27 12.28
C GLN A 96 12.73 -7.37 11.07
N LEU A 97 12.56 -7.92 9.86
CA LEU A 97 12.81 -7.19 8.60
C LEU A 97 11.60 -6.37 8.13
N GLY A 98 10.42 -6.63 8.70
CA GLY A 98 9.18 -5.96 8.35
C GLY A 98 8.36 -6.70 7.30
N HIS A 99 7.25 -6.10 6.89
CA HIS A 99 6.36 -6.59 5.85
C HIS A 99 6.14 -5.50 4.79
N ILE A 100 6.08 -5.87 3.52
CA ILE A 100 5.99 -4.91 2.42
C ILE A 100 4.92 -5.36 1.43
N SER A 101 3.82 -4.61 1.34
CA SER A 101 2.84 -4.79 0.27
C SER A 101 3.38 -4.22 -1.04
N THR A 102 3.22 -4.95 -2.12
CA THR A 102 3.67 -4.55 -3.47
C THR A 102 2.58 -4.78 -4.50
N PHE A 103 2.42 -3.79 -5.37
CA PHE A 103 1.39 -3.69 -6.40
C PHE A 103 1.98 -3.46 -7.79
N ASN A 104 1.15 -3.62 -8.82
CA ASN A 104 1.47 -3.35 -10.22
C ASN A 104 2.68 -4.14 -10.71
N THR A 105 2.69 -5.43 -10.42
CA THR A 105 3.73 -6.37 -10.83
C THR A 105 3.14 -7.51 -11.66
N PRO A 106 3.90 -8.07 -12.61
CA PRO A 106 3.46 -9.25 -13.35
C PRO A 106 3.40 -10.52 -12.48
N GLY A 107 4.27 -10.63 -11.49
CA GLY A 107 4.32 -11.73 -10.53
C GLY A 107 4.57 -11.25 -9.11
N TRP A 108 4.92 -12.16 -8.23
CA TRP A 108 5.22 -11.89 -6.81
C TRP A 108 6.64 -12.30 -6.45
N GLN A 109 7.13 -11.85 -5.31
CA GLN A 109 8.37 -12.31 -4.69
C GLN A 109 8.04 -12.96 -3.35
N THR A 110 8.71 -14.05 -3.02
CA THR A 110 8.57 -14.74 -1.72
C THR A 110 9.91 -14.80 -1.01
N ARG A 111 9.86 -14.92 0.32
CA ARG A 111 11.04 -15.17 1.17
C ARG A 111 11.63 -16.57 1.00
N ASP A 112 10.86 -17.55 0.51
CA ASP A 112 11.26 -18.96 0.46
C ASP A 112 12.37 -19.27 -0.56
N GLN A 113 13.02 -18.25 -1.08
CA GLN A 113 14.16 -18.34 -1.97
C GLN A 113 15.44 -17.94 -1.24
N GLU A 114 16.57 -18.60 -1.59
CA GLU A 114 17.85 -18.50 -0.89
C GLU A 114 18.32 -17.06 -0.62
N ASP A 115 18.08 -16.15 -1.56
CA ASP A 115 18.54 -14.75 -1.44
C ASP A 115 17.61 -13.85 -0.59
N PHE A 116 16.45 -14.34 -0.17
CA PHE A 116 15.41 -13.52 0.45
C PHE A 116 15.06 -13.90 1.89
N GLU A 117 15.57 -15.00 2.44
CA GLU A 117 15.20 -15.44 3.78
C GLU A 117 16.36 -15.35 4.78
N ASN A 118 17.41 -16.13 4.57
CA ASN A 118 18.40 -16.43 5.60
C ASN A 118 19.76 -15.74 5.35
N VAL A 119 19.78 -14.67 4.57
CA VAL A 119 20.98 -13.89 4.27
C VAL A 119 20.91 -12.51 4.91
N PRO A 120 22.03 -11.94 5.38
CA PRO A 120 22.04 -10.59 5.97
C PRO A 120 21.55 -9.48 5.03
N THR A 121 21.49 -9.74 3.73
CA THR A 121 21.09 -8.80 2.70
C THR A 121 19.66 -9.05 2.19
N ALA A 122 18.86 -9.88 2.87
CA ALA A 122 17.54 -10.29 2.41
C ALA A 122 16.62 -9.10 2.08
N LEU A 123 16.54 -8.12 2.97
CA LEU A 123 15.74 -6.91 2.77
C LEU A 123 16.24 -6.09 1.57
N GLU A 124 17.56 -5.86 1.49
CA GLU A 124 18.16 -5.11 0.37
C GLU A 124 18.01 -5.86 -0.96
N ASN A 125 18.09 -7.20 -0.96
CA ASN A 125 17.86 -8.02 -2.13
C ASN A 125 16.42 -7.87 -2.63
N TYR A 126 15.45 -7.78 -1.72
CA TYR A 126 14.08 -7.49 -2.09
C TYR A 126 13.92 -6.09 -2.72
N TYR A 127 14.55 -5.07 -2.14
CA TYR A 127 14.53 -3.73 -2.75
C TYR A 127 15.15 -3.73 -4.17
N LYS A 128 16.22 -4.49 -4.39
CA LYS A 128 16.80 -4.69 -5.73
C LYS A 128 15.81 -5.39 -6.67
N ALA A 129 15.10 -6.42 -6.20
CA ALA A 129 14.07 -7.09 -6.99
C ALA A 129 12.96 -6.13 -7.42
N LEU A 130 12.48 -5.25 -6.53
CA LEU A 130 11.49 -4.21 -6.85
C LEU A 130 11.97 -3.31 -8.01
N THR A 131 13.24 -2.95 -8.05
CA THR A 131 13.78 -2.09 -9.12
C THR A 131 13.78 -2.74 -10.50
N THR A 132 13.64 -4.06 -10.59
CA THR A 132 13.49 -4.77 -11.87
C THR A 132 12.11 -4.57 -12.49
N VAL A 133 11.13 -4.05 -11.72
CA VAL A 133 9.78 -3.69 -12.16
C VAL A 133 9.53 -2.20 -11.86
N PRO A 134 10.03 -1.27 -12.67
CA PRO A 134 9.95 0.17 -12.38
C PRO A 134 8.52 0.74 -12.27
N GLY A 135 7.53 -0.01 -12.77
CA GLY A 135 6.10 0.31 -12.63
C GLY A 135 5.52 -0.06 -11.28
N SER A 136 6.19 -0.89 -10.49
CA SER A 136 5.70 -1.33 -9.18
C SER A 136 5.54 -0.18 -8.18
N VAL A 137 4.65 -0.40 -7.22
CA VAL A 137 4.41 0.50 -6.08
C VAL A 137 4.47 -0.35 -4.83
N SER A 138 5.27 0.07 -3.85
CA SER A 138 5.37 -0.67 -2.59
C SER A 138 5.10 0.21 -1.38
N GLN A 139 4.63 -0.45 -0.32
CA GLN A 139 4.25 0.12 0.96
C GLN A 139 4.99 -0.60 2.08
N PHE A 140 5.68 0.14 2.93
CA PHE A 140 6.11 -0.36 4.23
C PHE A 140 4.88 -0.56 5.13
N ASN A 141 4.60 -1.81 5.53
CA ASN A 141 3.44 -2.14 6.36
C ASN A 141 3.78 -2.05 7.85
N HIS A 142 2.87 -1.49 8.63
CA HIS A 142 2.85 -1.50 10.11
C HIS A 142 4.21 -1.69 10.80
N PRO A 143 5.19 -0.81 10.61
CA PRO A 143 6.49 -0.94 11.28
C PRO A 143 6.32 -0.99 12.79
N ASP A 144 6.93 -1.97 13.45
CA ASP A 144 6.84 -2.17 14.88
C ASP A 144 8.05 -2.96 15.45
N THR A 145 8.00 -3.26 16.74
CA THR A 145 9.05 -4.03 17.43
C THR A 145 8.87 -5.55 17.33
N ILE A 146 7.78 -6.01 16.74
CA ILE A 146 7.45 -7.44 16.58
C ILE A 146 7.85 -7.89 15.17
N HIS A 147 7.28 -7.25 14.15
CA HIS A 147 7.50 -7.59 12.74
C HIS A 147 8.79 -6.99 12.19
N GLY A 148 9.17 -5.80 12.70
CA GLY A 148 10.38 -5.09 12.31
C GLY A 148 10.13 -3.69 11.75
N ASP A 149 11.22 -2.95 11.62
CA ASP A 149 11.23 -1.57 11.18
C ASP A 149 12.16 -1.35 9.96
N PHE A 150 12.26 -2.38 9.13
CA PHE A 150 13.04 -2.33 7.88
C PHE A 150 14.51 -1.96 8.14
N GLU A 151 15.11 -2.57 9.20
CA GLU A 151 16.45 -2.24 9.66
C GLU A 151 16.63 -0.73 9.89
N ARG A 152 15.64 -0.11 10.53
CA ARG A 152 15.57 1.33 10.83
C ARG A 152 15.57 2.21 9.56
N PHE A 153 15.02 1.68 8.45
CA PHE A 153 14.99 2.36 7.15
C PHE A 153 16.38 2.77 6.61
N ASP A 154 17.45 2.08 7.04
CA ASP A 154 18.85 2.47 6.73
C ASP A 154 19.26 2.23 5.27
N HIS A 155 18.49 1.46 4.48
CA HIS A 155 18.82 1.12 3.10
C HIS A 155 18.30 2.11 2.04
N TYR A 156 18.16 3.37 2.40
CA TYR A 156 17.72 4.39 1.43
C TYR A 156 18.65 4.46 0.22
N SER A 157 18.07 4.46 -0.96
CA SER A 157 18.70 4.88 -2.21
C SER A 157 17.64 5.50 -3.15
N PRO A 158 18.03 6.40 -4.08
CA PRO A 158 17.07 6.97 -5.05
C PRO A 158 16.37 5.91 -5.90
N GLN A 159 17.01 4.75 -6.14
CA GLN A 159 16.43 3.64 -6.91
C GLN A 159 15.35 2.92 -6.11
N TYR A 160 15.55 2.72 -4.82
CA TYR A 160 14.59 2.07 -3.93
C TYR A 160 13.41 3.02 -3.61
N ASP A 161 13.72 4.28 -3.37
CA ASP A 161 12.72 5.35 -3.16
C ASP A 161 11.76 5.50 -4.36
N ALA A 162 12.22 5.22 -5.57
CA ALA A 162 11.39 5.27 -6.77
C ALA A 162 10.33 4.15 -6.88
N VAL A 163 10.44 3.08 -6.10
CA VAL A 163 9.54 1.92 -6.11
C VAL A 163 8.86 1.66 -4.75
N ILE A 164 9.30 2.33 -3.67
CA ILE A 164 8.67 2.28 -2.34
C ILE A 164 8.24 3.71 -1.99
N SER A 165 6.95 3.99 -2.08
CA SER A 165 6.40 5.35 -1.98
C SER A 165 5.37 5.53 -0.87
N LEU A 166 5.04 4.46 -0.13
CA LEU A 166 4.00 4.46 0.90
C LEU A 166 4.53 3.87 2.21
N LEU A 167 3.95 4.31 3.34
CA LEU A 167 4.19 3.76 4.67
C LEU A 167 2.90 3.76 5.48
N GLU A 168 2.58 2.62 6.08
CA GLU A 168 1.37 2.44 6.87
C GLU A 168 1.49 3.08 8.26
N VAL A 169 0.49 3.91 8.60
CA VAL A 169 0.42 4.68 9.85
C VAL A 169 -0.98 4.54 10.42
N ALA A 170 -1.18 3.61 11.35
CA ALA A 170 -2.49 3.35 11.97
C ALA A 170 -2.73 4.17 13.25
N GLY A 171 -1.67 4.73 13.87
CA GLY A 171 -1.77 5.46 15.11
C GLY A 171 -0.55 6.32 15.46
N GLU A 172 -0.57 6.95 16.65
CA GLU A 172 0.49 7.86 17.08
C GLU A 172 1.88 7.20 17.18
N VAL A 173 1.93 5.90 17.53
CA VAL A 173 3.20 5.16 17.63
C VAL A 173 3.86 5.04 16.26
N ASP A 174 3.06 4.85 15.23
CA ASP A 174 3.56 4.66 13.87
C ASP A 174 4.09 5.97 13.27
N CYS A 175 3.62 7.12 13.78
CA CYS A 175 4.17 8.43 13.39
C CYS A 175 5.67 8.54 13.66
N ALA A 176 6.18 7.89 14.71
CA ALA A 176 7.62 7.89 15.00
C ALA A 176 8.43 7.11 13.95
N TYR A 177 7.88 6.04 13.40
CA TYR A 177 8.50 5.30 12.29
C TYR A 177 8.39 6.07 10.97
N TYR A 178 7.27 6.78 10.76
CA TYR A 178 7.11 7.66 9.61
C TYR A 178 8.15 8.78 9.63
N ASP A 179 8.31 9.48 10.76
CA ASP A 179 9.34 10.51 10.94
C ASP A 179 10.74 9.94 10.72
N LEU A 180 11.01 8.73 11.23
CA LEU A 180 12.30 8.06 11.04
C LEU A 180 12.57 7.77 9.55
N ALA A 181 11.59 7.29 8.79
CA ALA A 181 11.74 7.03 7.37
C ALA A 181 12.07 8.33 6.61
N LEU A 182 11.36 9.43 6.91
CA LEU A 182 11.64 10.75 6.32
C LEU A 182 13.05 11.25 6.68
N ASP A 183 13.48 11.08 7.93
CA ASP A 183 14.83 11.46 8.40
C ASP A 183 15.93 10.65 7.69
N LYS A 184 15.65 9.42 7.27
CA LYS A 184 16.56 8.57 6.48
C LYS A 184 16.56 8.94 4.99
N GLY A 185 15.68 9.84 4.56
CA GLY A 185 15.62 10.35 3.18
C GLY A 185 14.54 9.73 2.31
N TRP A 186 13.76 8.79 2.83
CA TRP A 186 12.63 8.22 2.08
C TRP A 186 11.55 9.26 1.82
N HIS A 187 10.98 9.23 0.62
CA HIS A 187 9.82 10.03 0.26
C HIS A 187 8.58 9.12 0.23
N VAL A 188 7.96 8.95 1.37
CA VAL A 188 6.77 8.10 1.53
C VAL A 188 5.53 8.92 1.90
N ALA A 189 4.36 8.51 1.39
CA ALA A 189 3.09 9.03 1.85
C ALA A 189 2.47 8.11 2.90
N PRO A 190 1.75 8.65 3.90
CA PRO A 190 1.11 7.82 4.91
C PRO A 190 -0.14 7.13 4.35
N THR A 191 -0.32 5.87 4.72
CA THR A 191 -1.55 5.08 4.48
C THR A 191 -2.14 4.62 5.81
N ASN A 192 -3.44 4.34 5.85
CA ASN A 192 -4.08 3.75 7.02
C ASN A 192 -5.01 2.63 6.57
N ASN A 193 -4.60 1.41 6.81
CA ASN A 193 -5.30 0.21 6.39
C ASN A 193 -5.69 -0.64 7.59
N GLN A 194 -6.62 -1.56 7.34
CA GLN A 194 -7.21 -2.37 8.41
C GLN A 194 -6.44 -3.68 8.64
N ASN A 195 -5.60 -4.10 7.69
CA ASN A 195 -4.90 -5.39 7.72
C ASN A 195 -5.86 -6.54 8.09
N ASN A 196 -7.02 -6.60 7.41
CA ASN A 196 -8.13 -7.45 7.85
C ASN A 196 -7.91 -8.89 7.42
N HIS A 197 -7.99 -9.83 8.39
CA HIS A 197 -7.92 -11.27 8.20
C HIS A 197 -9.27 -11.99 8.46
N ASN A 198 -10.31 -11.25 8.85
CA ASN A 198 -11.51 -11.81 9.44
C ASN A 198 -12.77 -11.70 8.55
N GLY A 199 -12.62 -11.42 7.26
CA GLY A 199 -13.74 -11.33 6.33
C GLY A 199 -14.57 -10.03 6.43
N GLN A 200 -14.10 -9.01 7.14
CA GLN A 200 -14.72 -7.68 7.25
C GLN A 200 -13.95 -6.65 6.39
N TRP A 201 -13.76 -6.97 5.14
CA TRP A 201 -12.89 -6.25 4.22
C TRP A 201 -13.40 -4.82 3.90
N GLY A 202 -12.65 -3.83 4.38
CA GLY A 202 -13.00 -2.42 4.25
C GLY A 202 -14.01 -1.90 5.29
N ASP A 203 -14.61 -2.79 6.10
CA ASP A 203 -15.68 -2.46 7.07
C ASP A 203 -15.31 -2.77 8.54
N ALA A 204 -14.09 -3.19 8.82
CA ALA A 204 -13.64 -3.43 10.19
C ALA A 204 -13.47 -2.13 11.02
N GLY A 205 -13.53 -0.97 10.39
CA GLY A 205 -13.41 0.35 11.01
C GLY A 205 -13.54 1.49 10.01
N ARG A 206 -13.40 2.73 10.51
CA ARG A 206 -13.54 3.95 9.71
C ARG A 206 -12.21 4.38 9.03
N ALA A 207 -11.09 3.74 9.37
CA ALA A 207 -9.79 4.07 8.78
C ALA A 207 -9.80 3.92 7.26
N ARG A 208 -9.16 4.86 6.58
CA ARG A 208 -9.02 4.88 5.11
C ARG A 208 -7.62 5.34 4.70
N THR A 209 -7.14 4.71 3.65
CA THR A 209 -6.13 5.29 2.76
C THR A 209 -6.87 6.08 1.69
N VAL A 210 -6.49 7.32 1.48
CA VAL A 210 -7.16 8.20 0.51
C VAL A 210 -6.19 8.65 -0.56
N ILE A 211 -6.61 8.51 -1.82
CA ILE A 211 -5.78 8.77 -3.00
C ILE A 211 -6.37 9.93 -3.81
N LEU A 212 -5.51 10.89 -4.20
CA LEU A 212 -5.89 11.96 -5.12
C LEU A 212 -5.45 11.59 -6.55
N ALA A 213 -6.43 11.23 -7.39
CA ALA A 213 -6.20 10.85 -8.77
C ALA A 213 -7.14 11.59 -9.73
N GLU A 214 -6.83 11.62 -11.02
CA GLU A 214 -7.66 12.30 -12.02
C GLU A 214 -8.92 11.49 -12.36
N THR A 215 -8.79 10.17 -12.33
CA THR A 215 -9.86 9.21 -12.63
C THR A 215 -9.77 8.01 -11.70
N LEU A 216 -10.90 7.32 -11.50
CA LEU A 216 -10.95 6.07 -10.76
C LEU A 216 -10.60 4.91 -11.69
N THR A 217 -9.31 4.70 -11.91
CA THR A 217 -8.77 3.56 -12.67
C THR A 217 -7.51 3.03 -11.99
N GLU A 218 -7.22 1.76 -12.22
CA GLU A 218 -6.02 1.11 -11.65
C GLU A 218 -4.75 1.90 -11.96
N GLU A 219 -4.57 2.32 -13.22
CA GLU A 219 -3.39 3.08 -13.65
C GLU A 219 -3.28 4.45 -12.97
N ALA A 220 -4.40 5.15 -12.82
CA ALA A 220 -4.41 6.48 -12.19
C ALA A 220 -4.16 6.38 -10.68
N LEU A 221 -4.69 5.35 -10.00
CA LEU A 221 -4.42 5.08 -8.60
C LEU A 221 -2.93 4.74 -8.38
N TYR A 222 -2.34 3.83 -9.17
CA TYR A 222 -0.92 3.52 -9.06
C TYR A 222 -0.01 4.72 -9.36
N ALA A 223 -0.36 5.53 -10.36
CA ALA A 223 0.37 6.76 -10.64
C ALA A 223 0.31 7.75 -9.46
N ALA A 224 -0.86 7.91 -8.83
CA ALA A 224 -1.03 8.75 -7.65
C ALA A 224 -0.25 8.22 -6.44
N MET A 225 -0.25 6.92 -6.20
CA MET A 225 0.53 6.27 -5.15
C MET A 225 2.04 6.50 -5.35
N LYS A 226 2.55 6.35 -6.57
CA LYS A 226 3.96 6.65 -6.91
C LYS A 226 4.31 8.11 -6.69
N ASP A 227 3.40 9.01 -6.98
CA ASP A 227 3.57 10.45 -6.79
C ASP A 227 3.23 10.91 -5.38
N ARG A 228 2.91 9.97 -4.46
CA ARG A 228 2.63 10.25 -3.05
C ARG A 228 1.42 11.17 -2.83
N ARG A 229 0.49 11.23 -3.78
CA ARG A 229 -0.79 11.94 -3.63
C ARG A 229 -1.76 11.09 -2.81
N VAL A 230 -1.35 10.79 -1.58
CA VAL A 230 -2.02 9.87 -0.65
C VAL A 230 -1.99 10.46 0.74
N TYR A 231 -3.05 10.25 1.51
CA TYR A 231 -3.05 10.51 2.95
C TYR A 231 -3.79 9.43 3.73
N ALA A 232 -3.44 9.33 5.01
CA ALA A 232 -4.06 8.45 5.99
C ALA A 232 -5.13 9.21 6.77
N THR A 233 -6.27 8.55 7.05
CA THR A 233 -7.31 9.10 7.92
C THR A 233 -7.91 8.00 8.79
N GLN A 234 -8.41 8.36 9.99
CA GLN A 234 -9.24 7.50 10.83
C GLN A 234 -10.74 7.74 10.59
N ASP A 235 -11.08 8.51 9.58
CA ASP A 235 -12.44 8.83 9.21
C ASP A 235 -12.77 8.38 7.79
N SER A 236 -13.98 7.86 7.58
CA SER A 236 -14.38 7.23 6.31
C SER A 236 -14.76 8.20 5.20
N ASP A 237 -14.89 9.51 5.48
CA ASP A 237 -15.32 10.52 4.51
C ASP A 237 -14.63 11.90 4.68
N LEU A 238 -13.56 11.96 5.50
CA LEU A 238 -12.76 13.16 5.66
C LEU A 238 -11.92 13.43 4.41
N THR A 239 -12.25 14.50 3.69
CA THR A 239 -11.47 15.00 2.55
C THR A 239 -10.45 16.03 3.00
N VAL A 240 -9.18 15.80 2.67
CA VAL A 240 -8.08 16.74 2.86
C VAL A 240 -7.36 16.98 1.53
N TYR A 241 -7.22 18.23 1.17
CA TYR A 241 -6.40 18.64 0.04
C TYR A 241 -5.55 19.84 0.44
N TYR A 242 -4.27 19.82 0.14
CA TYR A 242 -3.43 21.00 0.34
C TYR A 242 -2.41 21.19 -0.78
N THR A 243 -1.97 22.44 -0.92
CA THR A 243 -0.83 22.78 -1.77
C THR A 243 0.22 23.52 -0.96
N LEU A 244 1.48 23.33 -1.32
CA LEU A 244 2.62 24.11 -0.84
C LEU A 244 3.23 24.86 -2.02
N ASN A 245 3.22 26.21 -1.97
CA ASN A 245 3.65 27.08 -3.07
C ASN A 245 2.97 26.70 -4.41
N GLY A 246 1.69 26.35 -4.36
CA GLY A 246 0.89 25.94 -5.51
C GLY A 246 1.10 24.49 -5.99
N ALA A 247 2.09 23.77 -5.47
CA ALA A 247 2.27 22.35 -5.78
C ALA A 247 1.39 21.46 -4.89
N VAL A 248 0.77 20.43 -5.48
CA VAL A 248 -0.11 19.51 -4.76
C VAL A 248 0.66 18.68 -3.73
N MET A 249 -0.01 18.29 -2.65
CA MET A 249 0.51 17.34 -1.64
C MET A 249 1.15 16.12 -2.30
N GLY A 250 2.24 15.60 -1.70
CA GLY A 250 3.07 14.54 -2.28
C GLY A 250 4.20 15.01 -3.19
N SER A 251 4.17 16.28 -3.63
CA SER A 251 5.23 16.84 -4.48
C SER A 251 6.54 17.02 -3.72
N ILE A 252 7.66 16.70 -4.37
CA ILE A 252 9.02 16.99 -3.86
C ILE A 252 9.43 18.36 -4.39
N LEU A 253 9.65 19.31 -3.49
CA LEU A 253 9.95 20.70 -3.84
C LEU A 253 11.38 21.07 -3.44
N PRO A 254 12.03 21.98 -4.17
CA PRO A 254 13.26 22.58 -3.72
C PRO A 254 13.04 23.39 -2.45
N LYS A 255 14.07 23.46 -1.59
CA LYS A 255 14.01 24.27 -0.38
C LYS A 255 13.69 25.73 -0.72
N SER A 256 12.71 26.32 -0.04
CA SER A 256 12.29 27.71 -0.16
C SER A 256 12.43 28.43 1.20
N GLU A 257 12.68 29.74 1.18
CA GLU A 257 12.67 30.58 2.39
C GLU A 257 11.24 30.96 2.82
N GLU A 258 10.28 30.91 1.88
CA GLU A 258 8.88 31.19 2.12
C GLU A 258 8.03 29.96 1.74
N ALA A 259 7.02 29.67 2.54
CA ALA A 259 6.08 28.58 2.32
C ALA A 259 4.65 29.13 2.43
N GLU A 260 3.93 29.09 1.29
CA GLU A 260 2.49 29.36 1.27
C GLU A 260 1.76 28.03 1.24
N ILE A 261 1.01 27.72 2.31
CA ILE A 261 0.21 26.52 2.41
C ILE A 261 -1.27 26.90 2.27
N THR A 262 -1.94 26.30 1.28
CA THR A 262 -3.39 26.39 1.13
C THR A 262 -3.98 25.03 1.46
N VAL A 263 -4.92 24.99 2.40
CA VAL A 263 -5.58 23.74 2.85
C VAL A 263 -7.07 23.83 2.56
N PHE A 264 -7.61 22.79 1.96
CA PHE A 264 -9.04 22.52 1.86
C PHE A 264 -9.36 21.30 2.73
N LEU A 265 -10.42 21.44 3.54
CA LEU A 265 -10.89 20.38 4.45
C LEU A 265 -12.41 20.26 4.33
N SER A 266 -12.93 19.06 4.20
CA SER A 266 -14.36 18.77 4.23
C SER A 266 -14.62 17.45 4.93
N ASP A 267 -15.54 17.45 5.86
CA ASP A 267 -16.05 16.28 6.56
C ASP A 267 -17.58 16.34 6.57
N PRO A 268 -18.26 15.57 5.69
CA PRO A 268 -19.72 15.61 5.55
C PRO A 268 -20.46 15.11 6.79
N THR A 269 -19.87 14.17 7.54
CA THR A 269 -20.52 13.56 8.72
C THR A 269 -20.20 14.27 10.02
N ASP A 270 -19.09 15.03 10.11
CA ASP A 270 -18.73 15.84 11.28
C ASP A 270 -18.72 17.34 10.98
N ALA A 271 -19.87 17.98 11.10
CA ALA A 271 -20.01 19.43 10.89
C ALA A 271 -19.20 20.30 11.88
N ALA A 272 -18.47 19.71 12.84
CA ALA A 272 -17.59 20.42 13.77
C ALA A 272 -16.19 20.64 13.21
N VAL A 273 -15.79 19.88 12.21
CA VAL A 273 -14.48 20.03 11.54
C VAL A 273 -14.40 21.39 10.84
N GLY A 274 -13.34 22.12 11.14
CA GLY A 274 -13.13 23.45 10.55
C GLY A 274 -13.77 24.63 11.29
N LYS A 275 -14.24 24.44 12.54
CA LYS A 275 -14.70 25.54 13.43
C LYS A 275 -13.63 25.99 14.37
#